data_db0cc1df58720b9b376777ef807365d6
#
_entry.id   db0cc1df58720b9b376777ef807365d6
#
_cell.length_a   1.000
_cell.length_b   1.000
_cell.length_c   1.000
_cell.angle_alpha   90.00
_cell.angle_beta   90.00
_cell.angle_gamma   90.00
#
_symmetry.space_group_name_H-M   'P 1'
#
loop_
_entity.id
_entity.type
_entity.pdbx_description
1 polymer ?
#
loop_
_entity_poly.entity_id
_entity_poly.type
_entity_poly.pdbx_seq_one_letter_code
_entity_poly.pdbx_strand_id
1 'polypeptide(L)'
;MSNRQNRPLAKKLLHALGLLALALFLLYVAVQFVLIFHRSYKTETAIRYTLAESLNLTGVVAFDAVDVPGSGNLGYLVQDGERVTNGTVVAECYTDDTQGLQRERLDRLERSITLLTKSQNSAGSELSVLTNQTKQALYNLLDKLDTAQYTGISDAQDSFLLAQNRLQISTGQTADFSQSIAALQTEYDGIKAQLDTLQTVTATTNGYFSRTEASPAIRTDCRALADADPATLQKMLADGFPAAVCAR
;
A
#
# COMPACT_ATOMS: atom_id res chain seq x y z
N MET A 1 35.36 86.86 -68.92
CA MET A 1 34.77 85.90 -69.90
C MET A 1 34.90 84.49 -69.40
N SER A 2 33.83 83.80 -69.43
CA SER A 2 33.69 82.33 -69.40
C SER A 2 33.77 81.64 -68.04
N ASN A 3 32.61 81.54 -67.39
CA ASN A 3 32.38 80.47 -66.41
C ASN A 3 30.94 79.99 -66.52
N ARG A 4 30.59 79.42 -67.69
CA ARG A 4 29.23 78.95 -67.99
C ARG A 4 29.13 77.46 -68.39
N GLN A 5 30.23 76.68 -68.29
CA GLN A 5 30.19 75.32 -68.85
C GLN A 5 30.16 74.13 -67.82
N ASN A 6 30.27 74.40 -66.50
CA ASN A 6 30.31 73.32 -65.51
C ASN A 6 29.00 73.03 -64.79
N ARG A 7 27.84 73.69 -65.11
CA ARG A 7 26.56 73.45 -64.44
C ARG A 7 25.86 72.12 -64.77
N PRO A 8 25.97 71.54 -66.01
CA PRO A 8 25.36 70.29 -66.27
C PRO A 8 26.09 69.06 -65.63
N LEU A 9 27.40 69.14 -65.50
CA LEU A 9 28.28 68.13 -64.88
C LEU A 9 28.01 68.05 -63.37
N ALA A 10 27.93 69.17 -62.70
CA ALA A 10 27.67 69.28 -61.25
C ALA A 10 26.29 68.71 -60.89
N LYS A 11 25.26 69.00 -61.71
CA LYS A 11 23.92 68.40 -61.53
C LYS A 11 23.91 66.89 -61.74
N LYS A 12 24.62 66.35 -62.73
CA LYS A 12 24.75 64.93 -62.95
C LYS A 12 25.51 64.23 -61.82
N LEU A 13 26.56 64.88 -61.32
CA LEU A 13 27.31 64.40 -60.15
C LEU A 13 26.48 64.38 -58.89
N LEU A 14 25.66 65.39 -58.68
CA LEU A 14 24.74 65.46 -57.51
C LEU A 14 23.66 64.38 -57.59
N HIS A 15 23.13 64.14 -58.80
CA HIS A 15 22.16 63.03 -58.94
C HIS A 15 22.79 61.66 -58.78
N ALA A 16 24.05 61.47 -59.28
CA ALA A 16 24.80 60.25 -59.09
C ALA A 16 25.11 59.98 -57.61
N LEU A 17 25.48 61.05 -56.88
CA LEU A 17 25.73 60.99 -55.44
C LEU A 17 24.46 60.69 -54.66
N GLY A 18 23.32 61.29 -55.10
CA GLY A 18 22.03 61.02 -54.48
C GLY A 18 21.56 59.58 -54.72
N LEU A 19 21.78 59.02 -55.92
CA LEU A 19 21.45 57.62 -56.24
C LEU A 19 22.39 56.68 -55.48
N LEU A 20 23.68 57.00 -55.30
CA LEU A 20 24.59 56.20 -54.50
C LEU A 20 24.19 56.19 -53.03
N ALA A 21 23.82 57.34 -52.48
CA ALA A 21 23.35 57.44 -51.12
C ALA A 21 22.06 56.64 -50.88
N LEU A 22 21.09 56.69 -51.83
CA LEU A 22 19.86 55.90 -51.79
C LEU A 22 20.16 54.39 -51.86
N ALA A 23 21.07 54.00 -52.74
CA ALA A 23 21.50 52.57 -52.85
C ALA A 23 22.11 52.05 -51.55
N LEU A 24 23.00 52.86 -50.92
CA LEU A 24 23.61 52.52 -49.62
C LEU A 24 22.55 52.44 -48.52
N PHE A 25 21.60 53.33 -48.53
CA PHE A 25 20.47 53.31 -47.55
C PHE A 25 19.62 52.04 -47.73
N LEU A 26 19.26 51.67 -48.93
CA LEU A 26 18.50 50.45 -49.23
C LEU A 26 19.32 49.23 -48.84
N LEU A 27 20.63 49.19 -49.13
CA LEU A 27 21.50 48.10 -48.69
C LEU A 27 21.55 47.98 -47.16
N TYR A 28 21.67 49.12 -46.45
CA TYR A 28 21.61 49.15 -45.00
C TYR A 28 20.31 48.56 -44.43
N VAL A 29 19.18 48.99 -44.99
CA VAL A 29 17.85 48.50 -44.59
C VAL A 29 17.76 47.01 -44.86
N ALA A 30 18.20 46.51 -46.01
CA ALA A 30 18.19 45.10 -46.37
C ALA A 30 19.05 44.27 -45.40
N VAL A 31 20.26 44.76 -45.02
CA VAL A 31 21.12 44.09 -44.04
C VAL A 31 20.43 44.05 -42.64
N GLN A 32 19.81 45.17 -42.23
CA GLN A 32 19.06 45.16 -40.96
C GLN A 32 17.91 44.18 -40.96
N PHE A 33 17.15 44.08 -42.07
CA PHE A 33 16.11 43.10 -42.20
C PHE A 33 16.67 41.66 -42.06
N VAL A 34 17.72 41.33 -42.75
CA VAL A 34 18.37 40.03 -42.67
C VAL A 34 18.83 39.71 -41.24
N LEU A 35 19.45 40.71 -40.55
CA LEU A 35 19.91 40.57 -39.18
C LEU A 35 18.76 40.36 -38.19
N ILE A 36 17.61 41.00 -38.42
CA ILE A 36 16.42 40.84 -37.57
C ILE A 36 15.81 39.42 -37.78
N PHE A 37 15.66 38.96 -39.03
CA PHE A 37 15.11 37.66 -39.34
C PHE A 37 16.05 36.49 -38.99
N HIS A 38 17.38 36.70 -38.99
CA HIS A 38 18.38 35.70 -38.63
C HIS A 38 18.77 35.72 -37.13
N ARG A 39 18.15 36.58 -36.31
CA ARG A 39 18.30 36.49 -34.88
C ARG A 39 17.63 35.23 -34.37
N SER A 40 18.42 34.18 -34.25
CA SER A 40 18.02 32.96 -33.55
C SER A 40 17.85 33.27 -32.07
N TYR A 41 16.62 33.49 -31.64
CA TYR A 41 16.33 33.61 -30.23
C TYR A 41 16.50 32.21 -29.60
N LYS A 42 17.45 32.08 -28.70
CA LYS A 42 17.54 30.88 -27.86
C LYS A 42 16.35 30.92 -26.91
N THR A 43 15.31 30.17 -27.25
CA THR A 43 14.19 29.94 -26.35
C THR A 43 14.56 28.74 -25.47
N GLU A 44 14.66 28.93 -24.16
CA GLU A 44 14.76 27.85 -23.21
C GLU A 44 13.33 27.46 -22.79
N THR A 45 13.09 26.15 -22.73
CA THR A 45 11.84 25.62 -22.19
C THR A 45 11.76 25.99 -20.70
N ALA A 46 10.72 26.71 -20.32
CA ALA A 46 10.45 27.01 -18.93
C ALA A 46 10.17 25.69 -18.17
N ILE A 47 11.07 25.30 -17.30
CA ILE A 47 10.89 24.17 -16.42
C ILE A 47 10.04 24.65 -15.23
N ARG A 48 8.89 24.03 -15.05
CA ARG A 48 8.05 24.28 -13.86
C ARG A 48 8.75 23.66 -12.65
N TYR A 49 9.35 24.48 -11.85
CA TYR A 49 9.96 24.02 -10.59
C TYR A 49 8.89 24.10 -9.48
N THR A 50 8.54 22.95 -8.92
CA THR A 50 7.77 22.92 -7.68
C THR A 50 8.78 22.93 -6.53
N LEU A 51 8.92 24.05 -5.87
CA LEU A 51 9.67 24.13 -4.62
C LEU A 51 8.81 23.50 -3.53
N ALA A 52 9.20 22.32 -3.07
CA ALA A 52 8.62 21.73 -1.88
C ALA A 52 9.48 22.18 -0.68
N GLU A 53 8.93 23.02 0.16
CA GLU A 53 9.54 23.27 1.47
C GLU A 53 9.33 22.03 2.33
N SER A 54 10.40 21.34 2.67
CA SER A 54 10.39 20.23 3.61
C SER A 54 10.84 20.73 4.98
N LEU A 55 9.97 20.59 5.97
CA LEU A 55 10.28 20.84 7.36
C LEU A 55 10.59 19.50 8.04
N ASN A 56 11.82 19.32 8.49
CA ASN A 56 12.17 18.16 9.29
C ASN A 56 11.75 18.39 10.74
N LEU A 57 10.75 17.61 11.17
CA LEU A 57 10.25 17.66 12.53
C LEU A 57 10.65 16.37 13.26
N THR A 58 11.14 16.52 14.47
CA THR A 58 11.30 15.40 15.40
C THR A 58 10.18 15.50 16.42
N GLY A 59 9.44 14.41 16.59
CA GLY A 59 8.30 14.37 17.50
C GLY A 59 8.16 12.99 18.14
N VAL A 60 7.29 12.91 19.12
CA VAL A 60 6.92 11.66 19.81
C VAL A 60 5.51 11.30 19.40
N VAL A 61 5.33 10.03 19.01
CA VAL A 61 4.01 9.47 18.79
C VAL A 61 3.64 8.68 20.04
N ALA A 62 2.62 9.11 20.75
CA ALA A 62 2.10 8.42 21.90
C ALA A 62 0.73 7.83 21.57
N PHE A 63 0.49 6.60 22.02
CA PHE A 63 -0.78 5.92 21.90
C PHE A 63 -1.34 5.68 23.30
N ASP A 64 -2.64 5.76 23.44
CA ASP A 64 -3.33 5.34 24.65
C ASP A 64 -3.34 3.81 24.67
N ALA A 65 -2.38 3.20 25.35
CA ALA A 65 -2.22 1.76 25.43
C ALA A 65 -2.85 1.22 26.69
N VAL A 66 -3.72 0.24 26.55
CA VAL A 66 -4.35 -0.48 27.65
C VAL A 66 -3.80 -1.90 27.69
N ASP A 67 -3.14 -2.26 28.79
CA ASP A 67 -2.67 -3.63 29.01
C ASP A 67 -3.84 -4.56 29.29
N VAL A 68 -3.92 -5.65 28.56
CA VAL A 68 -4.90 -6.71 28.83
C VAL A 68 -4.20 -7.82 29.62
N PRO A 69 -4.60 -8.07 30.87
CA PRO A 69 -3.93 -9.04 31.72
C PRO A 69 -4.15 -10.45 31.15
N GLY A 70 -3.05 -11.16 30.88
CA GLY A 70 -3.02 -12.56 30.50
C GLY A 70 -1.84 -13.22 31.16
N SER A 71 -1.95 -14.50 31.54
CA SER A 71 -0.87 -15.26 32.15
C SER A 71 -0.80 -16.67 31.57
N GLY A 72 0.41 -17.22 31.54
CA GLY A 72 0.65 -18.57 31.03
C GLY A 72 0.99 -18.62 29.55
N ASN A 73 0.76 -19.78 28.95
CA ASN A 73 0.98 -19.99 27.50
C ASN A 73 -0.24 -19.46 26.74
N LEU A 74 -0.06 -18.36 25.98
CA LEU A 74 -1.15 -17.67 25.29
C LEU A 74 -1.18 -18.05 23.81
N GLY A 75 -2.31 -18.56 23.35
CA GLY A 75 -2.63 -18.72 21.94
C GLY A 75 -3.39 -17.51 21.43
N TYR A 76 -2.78 -16.67 20.60
CA TYR A 76 -3.45 -15.48 20.07
C TYR A 76 -4.42 -15.83 18.95
N LEU A 77 -5.65 -15.32 19.06
CA LEU A 77 -6.72 -15.51 18.08
C LEU A 77 -6.83 -14.36 17.07
N VAL A 78 -6.18 -13.23 17.39
CA VAL A 78 -6.15 -12.03 16.56
C VAL A 78 -4.72 -11.74 16.09
N GLN A 79 -4.61 -11.09 14.96
CA GLN A 79 -3.32 -10.71 14.39
C GLN A 79 -2.80 -9.41 15.00
N ASP A 80 -1.47 -9.24 14.99
CA ASP A 80 -0.85 -7.99 15.39
C ASP A 80 -1.29 -6.85 14.46
N GLY A 81 -1.75 -5.72 15.05
CA GLY A 81 -2.35 -4.61 14.30
C GLY A 81 -3.82 -4.80 13.93
N GLU A 82 -4.46 -5.90 14.30
CA GLU A 82 -5.88 -6.12 14.03
C GLU A 82 -6.76 -5.25 14.92
N ARG A 83 -7.86 -4.73 14.35
CA ARG A 83 -8.83 -3.95 15.08
C ARG A 83 -9.71 -4.84 15.95
N VAL A 84 -9.72 -4.56 17.24
CA VAL A 84 -10.53 -5.26 18.23
C VAL A 84 -11.56 -4.34 18.88
N THR A 85 -12.66 -4.91 19.33
CA THR A 85 -13.70 -4.20 20.07
C THR A 85 -13.74 -4.73 21.50
N ASN A 86 -14.33 -3.94 22.39
CA ASN A 86 -14.55 -4.39 23.76
C ASN A 86 -15.31 -5.72 23.79
N GLY A 87 -14.80 -6.69 24.53
CA GLY A 87 -15.35 -8.05 24.62
C GLY A 87 -14.84 -9.03 23.56
N THR A 88 -14.04 -8.58 22.56
CA THR A 88 -13.40 -9.49 21.59
C THR A 88 -12.40 -10.39 22.31
N VAL A 89 -12.49 -11.71 22.12
CA VAL A 89 -11.52 -12.67 22.61
C VAL A 89 -10.22 -12.52 21.80
N VAL A 90 -9.14 -12.13 22.46
CA VAL A 90 -7.85 -11.87 21.81
C VAL A 90 -6.87 -13.03 21.96
N ALA A 91 -7.00 -13.82 23.03
CA ALA A 91 -6.16 -14.99 23.26
C ALA A 91 -6.89 -16.05 24.08
N GLU A 92 -6.41 -17.27 23.97
CA GLU A 92 -6.75 -18.42 24.82
C GLU A 92 -5.54 -18.77 25.69
N CYS A 93 -5.79 -19.16 26.96
CA CYS A 93 -4.75 -19.61 27.88
C CYS A 93 -4.62 -21.12 27.78
N TYR A 94 -3.50 -21.60 27.24
CA TYR A 94 -3.22 -23.03 27.10
C TYR A 94 -2.56 -23.57 28.36
N THR A 95 -3.01 -24.73 28.80
CA THR A 95 -2.42 -25.47 29.92
C THR A 95 -1.31 -26.42 29.45
N ASP A 96 -1.36 -26.83 28.17
CA ASP A 96 -0.34 -27.66 27.54
C ASP A 96 -0.22 -27.33 26.03
N ASP A 97 0.88 -27.83 25.42
CA ASP A 97 1.18 -27.58 24.01
C ASP A 97 0.20 -28.30 23.03
N THR A 98 -0.50 -29.32 23.52
CA THR A 98 -1.45 -30.09 22.67
C THR A 98 -2.67 -29.24 22.30
N GLN A 99 -3.06 -28.33 23.17
CA GLN A 99 -4.18 -27.41 22.93
C GLN A 99 -3.89 -26.43 21.80
N GLY A 100 -2.66 -25.94 21.67
CA GLY A 100 -2.23 -25.15 20.51
C GLY A 100 -2.33 -25.91 19.21
N LEU A 101 -1.92 -27.19 19.18
CA LEU A 101 -2.06 -28.06 18.01
C LEU A 101 -3.53 -28.37 17.69
N GLN A 102 -4.36 -28.53 18.71
CA GLN A 102 -5.81 -28.70 18.52
C GLN A 102 -6.44 -27.44 17.92
N ARG A 103 -6.01 -26.26 18.34
CA ARG A 103 -6.48 -24.99 17.74
C ARG A 103 -6.11 -24.90 16.27
N GLU A 104 -4.85 -25.15 15.90
CA GLU A 104 -4.47 -25.22 14.49
C GLU A 104 -5.24 -26.26 13.69
N ARG A 105 -5.55 -27.40 14.31
CA ARG A 105 -6.37 -28.43 13.67
C ARG A 105 -7.80 -27.92 13.42
N LEU A 106 -8.39 -27.25 14.41
CA LEU A 106 -9.71 -26.65 14.31
C LEU A 106 -9.78 -25.63 13.15
N ASP A 107 -8.79 -24.74 13.06
CA ASP A 107 -8.71 -23.73 12.00
C ASP A 107 -8.60 -24.37 10.60
N ARG A 108 -7.82 -25.46 10.50
CA ARG A 108 -7.73 -26.26 9.25
C ARG A 108 -9.03 -26.95 8.88
N LEU A 109 -9.75 -27.51 9.87
CA LEU A 109 -11.06 -28.13 9.66
C LEU A 109 -12.08 -27.11 9.19
N GLU A 110 -12.16 -25.95 9.84
CA GLU A 110 -13.08 -24.86 9.47
C GLU A 110 -12.83 -24.39 8.02
N ARG A 111 -11.55 -24.20 7.65
CA ARG A 111 -11.19 -23.85 6.29
C ARG A 111 -11.62 -24.92 5.28
N SER A 112 -11.38 -26.20 5.61
CA SER A 112 -11.75 -27.33 4.74
C SER A 112 -13.27 -27.45 4.56
N ILE A 113 -14.04 -27.33 5.64
CA ILE A 113 -15.50 -27.33 5.62
C ILE A 113 -16.02 -26.18 4.76
N THR A 114 -15.47 -24.97 4.96
CA THR A 114 -15.84 -23.78 4.17
C THR A 114 -15.57 -23.99 2.70
N LEU A 115 -14.40 -24.54 2.35
CA LEU A 115 -14.00 -24.80 0.97
C LEU A 115 -14.93 -25.81 0.30
N LEU A 116 -15.20 -26.94 0.96
CA LEU A 116 -16.08 -27.98 0.45
C LEU A 116 -17.53 -27.47 0.29
N THR A 117 -18.02 -26.71 1.26
CA THR A 117 -19.34 -26.08 1.22
C THR A 117 -19.47 -25.11 0.04
N LYS A 118 -18.47 -24.25 -0.18
CA LYS A 118 -18.42 -23.37 -1.35
C LYS A 118 -18.32 -24.14 -2.67
N SER A 119 -17.71 -25.32 -2.65
CA SER A 119 -17.56 -26.16 -3.85
C SER A 119 -18.88 -26.74 -4.33
N GLN A 120 -19.81 -27.01 -3.42
CA GLN A 120 -21.15 -27.54 -3.76
C GLN A 120 -22.01 -26.54 -4.55
N ASN A 121 -21.76 -25.26 -4.43
CA ASN A 121 -22.48 -24.21 -5.16
C ASN A 121 -21.96 -24.03 -6.61
N SER A 122 -21.89 -25.13 -7.36
CA SER A 122 -21.46 -25.14 -8.75
C SER A 122 -22.58 -25.18 -9.78
N ALA A 123 -23.85 -25.12 -9.34
CA ALA A 123 -25.01 -25.26 -10.18
C ALA A 123 -25.04 -24.29 -11.36
N GLY A 124 -25.12 -24.82 -12.59
CA GLY A 124 -25.29 -24.04 -13.81
C GLY A 124 -24.01 -23.52 -14.48
N SER A 125 -22.83 -23.87 -13.99
CA SER A 125 -21.57 -23.47 -14.64
C SER A 125 -21.23 -24.41 -15.81
N GLU A 126 -20.92 -23.84 -16.97
CA GLU A 126 -20.50 -24.62 -18.15
C GLU A 126 -19.13 -25.28 -17.89
N LEU A 127 -18.97 -26.53 -18.31
CA LEU A 127 -17.73 -27.31 -18.09
C LEU A 127 -16.48 -26.63 -18.67
N SER A 128 -16.60 -25.97 -19.80
CA SER A 128 -15.53 -25.21 -20.41
C SER A 128 -15.03 -24.06 -19.52
N VAL A 129 -15.95 -23.37 -18.86
CA VAL A 129 -15.66 -22.26 -17.93
C VAL A 129 -14.95 -22.81 -16.69
N LEU A 130 -15.46 -23.88 -16.09
CA LEU A 130 -14.83 -24.51 -14.91
C LEU A 130 -13.43 -25.04 -15.23
N THR A 131 -13.25 -25.66 -16.40
CA THR A 131 -11.93 -26.12 -16.85
C THR A 131 -10.93 -24.97 -16.99
N ASN A 132 -11.36 -23.84 -17.57
CA ASN A 132 -10.51 -22.65 -17.70
C ASN A 132 -10.21 -22.01 -16.35
N GLN A 133 -11.19 -21.92 -15.45
CA GLN A 133 -10.99 -21.43 -14.09
C GLN A 133 -9.97 -22.28 -13.32
N THR A 134 -10.07 -23.61 -13.43
CA THR A 134 -9.13 -24.53 -12.79
C THR A 134 -7.70 -24.34 -13.32
N LYS A 135 -7.53 -24.20 -14.64
CA LYS A 135 -6.23 -23.91 -15.25
C LYS A 135 -5.65 -22.59 -14.78
N GLN A 136 -6.45 -21.52 -14.78
CA GLN A 136 -6.01 -20.20 -14.32
C GLN A 136 -5.61 -20.21 -12.84
N ALA A 137 -6.40 -20.86 -12.00
CA ALA A 137 -6.08 -20.99 -10.58
C ALA A 137 -4.79 -21.79 -10.34
N LEU A 138 -4.57 -22.87 -11.13
CA LEU A 138 -3.33 -23.63 -11.09
C LEU A 138 -2.12 -22.78 -11.50
N TYR A 139 -2.22 -22.05 -12.61
CA TYR A 139 -1.11 -21.19 -13.05
C TYR A 139 -0.81 -20.07 -12.06
N ASN A 140 -1.84 -19.48 -11.43
CA ASN A 140 -1.64 -18.48 -10.38
C ASN A 140 -0.92 -19.07 -9.14
N LEU A 141 -1.26 -20.30 -8.76
CA LEU A 141 -0.58 -21.00 -7.67
C LEU A 141 0.90 -21.29 -8.03
N LEU A 142 1.15 -21.79 -9.25
CA LEU A 142 2.51 -22.09 -9.71
C LEU A 142 3.36 -20.81 -9.83
N ASP A 143 2.80 -19.72 -10.34
CA ASP A 143 3.49 -18.43 -10.44
C ASP A 143 3.94 -17.89 -9.06
N LYS A 144 3.06 -18.01 -8.05
CA LYS A 144 3.41 -17.63 -6.67
C LYS A 144 4.52 -18.51 -6.08
N LEU A 145 4.52 -19.81 -6.40
CA LEU A 145 5.57 -20.73 -5.95
C LEU A 145 6.91 -20.44 -6.64
N ASP A 146 6.90 -20.19 -7.96
CA ASP A 146 8.11 -19.89 -8.73
C ASP A 146 8.74 -18.55 -8.35
N THR A 147 7.89 -17.56 -8.03
CA THR A 147 8.36 -16.23 -7.61
C THR A 147 8.67 -16.14 -6.12
N ALA A 148 8.56 -17.25 -5.37
CA ALA A 148 8.74 -17.30 -3.92
C ALA A 148 7.89 -16.26 -3.14
N GLN A 149 6.73 -15.92 -3.68
CA GLN A 149 5.76 -15.04 -3.02
C GLN A 149 4.91 -15.83 -2.01
N TYR A 150 5.47 -16.04 -0.82
CA TYR A 150 4.78 -16.83 0.21
C TYR A 150 3.49 -16.18 0.72
N THR A 151 3.38 -14.86 0.62
CA THR A 151 2.13 -14.15 0.96
C THR A 151 1.03 -14.49 -0.04
N GLY A 152 -0.06 -15.06 0.45
CA GLY A 152 -1.24 -15.43 -0.36
C GLY A 152 -1.11 -16.76 -1.13
N ILE A 153 -0.12 -17.62 -0.83
CA ILE A 153 -0.06 -19.00 -1.36
C ILE A 153 -1.28 -19.80 -0.90
N SER A 154 -1.68 -19.68 0.37
CA SER A 154 -2.85 -20.38 0.90
C SER A 154 -4.13 -19.98 0.16
N ASP A 155 -4.30 -18.71 -0.16
CA ASP A 155 -5.48 -18.23 -0.91
C ASP A 155 -5.47 -18.73 -2.36
N ALA A 156 -4.30 -18.81 -2.98
CA ALA A 156 -4.15 -19.39 -4.33
C ALA A 156 -4.41 -20.89 -4.32
N GLN A 157 -3.96 -21.61 -3.29
CA GLN A 157 -4.24 -23.01 -3.08
C GLN A 157 -5.75 -23.27 -2.88
N ASP A 158 -6.40 -22.50 -2.01
CA ASP A 158 -7.83 -22.60 -1.76
C ASP A 158 -8.64 -22.30 -3.04
N SER A 159 -8.23 -21.33 -3.82
CA SER A 159 -8.83 -21.00 -5.12
C SER A 159 -8.71 -22.15 -6.12
N PHE A 160 -7.54 -22.79 -6.19
CA PHE A 160 -7.32 -23.93 -7.05
C PHE A 160 -8.15 -25.14 -6.61
N LEU A 161 -8.15 -25.47 -5.31
CA LEU A 161 -8.94 -26.56 -4.75
C LEU A 161 -10.45 -26.34 -4.96
N LEU A 162 -10.93 -25.11 -4.78
CA LEU A 162 -12.33 -24.77 -5.03
C LEU A 162 -12.72 -25.01 -6.51
N ALA A 163 -11.88 -24.53 -7.44
CA ALA A 163 -12.13 -24.72 -8.87
C ALA A 163 -12.08 -26.21 -9.26
N GLN A 164 -11.12 -26.96 -8.72
CA GLN A 164 -10.99 -28.40 -8.92
C GLN A 164 -12.19 -29.19 -8.39
N ASN A 165 -12.63 -28.91 -7.17
CA ASN A 165 -13.77 -29.56 -6.55
C ASN A 165 -15.07 -29.33 -7.36
N ARG A 166 -15.28 -28.10 -7.84
CA ARG A 166 -16.42 -27.77 -8.71
C ARG A 166 -16.36 -28.52 -10.04
N LEU A 167 -15.18 -28.66 -10.61
CA LEU A 167 -14.97 -29.44 -11.83
C LEU A 167 -15.28 -30.92 -11.61
N GLN A 168 -14.86 -31.50 -10.47
CA GLN A 168 -15.17 -32.91 -10.12
C GLN A 168 -16.67 -33.17 -9.99
N ILE A 169 -17.41 -32.25 -9.35
CA ILE A 169 -18.88 -32.36 -9.27
C ILE A 169 -19.48 -32.26 -10.67
N SER A 170 -19.07 -31.29 -11.48
CA SER A 170 -19.66 -31.07 -12.81
C SER A 170 -19.32 -32.18 -13.82
N THR A 171 -18.23 -32.90 -13.63
CA THR A 171 -17.84 -34.06 -14.44
C THR A 171 -18.45 -35.38 -13.91
N GLY A 172 -19.15 -35.36 -12.79
CA GLY A 172 -19.70 -36.53 -12.15
C GLY A 172 -18.69 -37.46 -11.49
N GLN A 173 -17.43 -37.01 -11.33
CA GLN A 173 -16.40 -37.76 -10.59
C GLN A 173 -16.75 -37.87 -9.10
N THR A 174 -17.42 -36.85 -8.56
CA THR A 174 -17.94 -36.83 -7.20
C THR A 174 -19.37 -36.30 -7.27
N ALA A 175 -20.32 -36.98 -6.60
CA ALA A 175 -21.70 -36.54 -6.59
C ALA A 175 -21.88 -35.24 -5.79
N ASP A 176 -21.34 -35.23 -4.57
CA ASP A 176 -21.29 -34.08 -3.66
C ASP A 176 -20.22 -34.32 -2.58
N PHE A 177 -20.04 -33.35 -1.69
CA PHE A 177 -19.14 -33.44 -0.55
C PHE A 177 -19.86 -33.52 0.80
N SER A 178 -21.19 -33.78 0.81
CA SER A 178 -21.99 -33.73 2.03
C SER A 178 -21.51 -34.68 3.10
N GLN A 179 -21.12 -35.90 2.72
CA GLN A 179 -20.57 -36.87 3.67
C GLN A 179 -19.23 -36.45 4.26
N SER A 180 -18.36 -35.91 3.42
CA SER A 180 -17.05 -35.40 3.87
C SER A 180 -17.22 -34.19 4.81
N ILE A 181 -18.14 -33.28 4.47
CA ILE A 181 -18.44 -32.12 5.32
C ILE A 181 -18.98 -32.57 6.67
N ALA A 182 -19.92 -33.54 6.70
CA ALA A 182 -20.48 -34.06 7.95
C ALA A 182 -19.43 -34.73 8.85
N ALA A 183 -18.50 -35.48 8.26
CA ALA A 183 -17.40 -36.10 8.99
C ALA A 183 -16.43 -35.02 9.59
N LEU A 184 -16.04 -34.04 8.79
CA LEU A 184 -15.20 -32.95 9.25
C LEU A 184 -15.88 -32.07 10.30
N GLN A 185 -17.19 -31.86 10.16
CA GLN A 185 -18.00 -31.12 11.15
C GLN A 185 -18.06 -31.84 12.48
N THR A 186 -18.21 -33.17 12.49
CA THR A 186 -18.19 -33.96 13.72
C THR A 186 -16.85 -33.86 14.44
N GLU A 187 -15.72 -33.90 13.69
CA GLU A 187 -14.38 -33.72 14.26
C GLU A 187 -14.20 -32.29 14.79
N TYR A 188 -14.64 -31.29 14.03
CA TYR A 188 -14.59 -29.88 14.42
C TYR A 188 -15.34 -29.63 15.73
N ASP A 189 -16.57 -30.11 15.84
CA ASP A 189 -17.40 -29.94 17.04
C ASP A 189 -16.79 -30.62 18.26
N GLY A 190 -16.16 -31.78 18.07
CA GLY A 190 -15.46 -32.51 19.14
C GLY A 190 -14.24 -31.75 19.68
N ILE A 191 -13.42 -31.19 18.81
CA ILE A 191 -12.24 -30.38 19.21
C ILE A 191 -12.71 -29.06 19.81
N LYS A 192 -13.67 -28.40 19.20
CA LYS A 192 -14.22 -27.14 19.69
C LYS A 192 -14.75 -27.24 21.10
N ALA A 193 -15.51 -28.27 21.41
CA ALA A 193 -16.05 -28.49 22.76
C ALA A 193 -14.94 -28.62 23.83
N GLN A 194 -13.75 -29.11 23.46
CA GLN A 194 -12.60 -29.17 24.37
C GLN A 194 -11.96 -27.77 24.54
N LEU A 195 -11.81 -27.02 23.47
CA LEU A 195 -11.20 -25.67 23.49
C LEU A 195 -12.13 -24.62 24.14
N ASP A 196 -13.44 -24.75 24.00
CA ASP A 196 -14.44 -23.84 24.62
C ASP A 196 -14.37 -23.84 26.16
N THR A 197 -13.68 -24.80 26.78
CA THR A 197 -13.45 -24.86 28.22
C THR A 197 -12.24 -24.06 28.70
N LEU A 198 -11.43 -23.53 27.76
CA LEU A 198 -10.21 -22.78 28.09
C LEU A 198 -10.55 -21.39 28.63
N GLN A 199 -9.66 -20.89 29.49
CA GLN A 199 -9.72 -19.48 29.87
C GLN A 199 -9.38 -18.59 28.68
N THR A 200 -10.17 -17.54 28.49
CA THR A 200 -9.97 -16.58 27.41
C THR A 200 -9.57 -15.23 27.94
N VAL A 201 -8.75 -14.55 27.18
CA VAL A 201 -8.37 -13.16 27.39
C VAL A 201 -9.17 -12.30 26.43
N THR A 202 -9.91 -11.32 26.96
CA THR A 202 -10.77 -10.45 26.17
C THR A 202 -10.27 -9.01 26.18
N ALA A 203 -10.42 -8.32 25.06
CA ALA A 203 -10.16 -6.90 24.96
C ALA A 203 -11.12 -6.11 25.87
N THR A 204 -10.59 -5.21 26.66
CA THR A 204 -11.37 -4.37 27.60
C THR A 204 -11.82 -3.05 26.99
N THR A 205 -11.27 -2.70 25.82
CA THR A 205 -11.56 -1.44 25.10
C THR A 205 -11.49 -1.65 23.59
N ASN A 206 -11.96 -0.66 22.84
CA ASN A 206 -11.83 -0.64 21.39
C ASN A 206 -10.44 -0.12 21.02
N GLY A 207 -9.75 -0.80 20.11
CA GLY A 207 -8.41 -0.40 19.69
C GLY A 207 -7.80 -1.31 18.64
N TYR A 208 -6.49 -1.30 18.56
CA TYR A 208 -5.69 -2.20 17.74
C TYR A 208 -4.87 -3.09 18.65
N PHE A 209 -4.92 -4.39 18.39
CA PHE A 209 -4.18 -5.37 19.17
C PHE A 209 -2.69 -5.33 18.87
N SER A 210 -1.85 -5.41 19.90
CA SER A 210 -0.42 -5.60 19.76
C SER A 210 0.07 -6.68 20.72
N ARG A 211 0.89 -7.59 20.19
CA ARG A 211 1.54 -8.67 20.98
C ARG A 211 2.75 -8.17 21.75
N THR A 212 3.34 -7.08 21.26
CA THR A 212 4.56 -6.53 21.85
C THR A 212 4.20 -5.58 22.99
N GLU A 213 4.95 -5.67 24.09
CA GLU A 213 4.87 -4.63 25.11
C GLU A 213 5.10 -3.25 24.46
N ALA A 214 4.18 -2.34 24.73
CA ALA A 214 4.37 -0.97 24.33
C ALA A 214 5.67 -0.42 24.95
N SER A 215 6.49 0.22 24.11
CA SER A 215 7.69 0.89 24.62
C SER A 215 7.30 1.92 25.69
N PRO A 216 8.18 2.26 26.63
CA PRO A 216 7.90 3.25 27.65
C PRO A 216 7.38 4.59 27.09
N ALA A 217 7.83 4.95 25.89
CA ALA A 217 7.36 6.14 25.19
C ALA A 217 5.86 6.08 24.81
N ILE A 218 5.37 4.89 24.47
CA ILE A 218 3.96 4.67 24.09
C ILE A 218 3.05 4.61 25.30
N ARG A 219 3.58 4.19 26.44
CA ARG A 219 2.83 4.13 27.73
C ARG A 219 2.74 5.46 28.46
N THR A 220 3.41 6.51 27.95
CA THR A 220 3.33 7.84 28.57
C THR A 220 1.96 8.44 28.31
N ASP A 221 1.38 9.08 29.33
CA ASP A 221 0.08 9.72 29.21
C ASP A 221 0.07 10.73 28.04
N CYS A 222 -0.74 10.45 27.03
CA CYS A 222 -0.86 11.28 25.83
C CYS A 222 -1.28 12.72 26.15
N ARG A 223 -2.06 12.93 27.22
CA ARG A 223 -2.48 14.26 27.65
C ARG A 223 -1.31 15.05 28.25
N ALA A 224 -0.52 14.39 29.10
CA ALA A 224 0.67 15.00 29.67
C ALA A 224 1.71 15.38 28.60
N LEU A 225 1.80 14.59 27.52
CA LEU A 225 2.66 14.91 26.37
C LEU A 225 2.11 16.05 25.51
N ALA A 226 0.79 16.13 25.32
CA ALA A 226 0.16 17.20 24.55
C ALA A 226 0.30 18.57 25.22
N ASP A 227 0.32 18.61 26.56
CA ASP A 227 0.47 19.81 27.36
C ASP A 227 1.94 20.16 27.68
N ALA A 228 2.89 19.29 27.32
CA ALA A 228 4.31 19.50 27.58
C ALA A 228 4.92 20.58 26.66
N ASP A 229 5.76 21.43 27.26
CA ASP A 229 6.49 22.42 26.48
C ASP A 229 7.60 21.78 25.62
N PRO A 230 8.06 22.45 24.54
CA PRO A 230 9.08 21.91 23.64
C PRO A 230 10.40 21.54 24.34
N ALA A 231 10.80 22.24 25.39
CA ALA A 231 12.05 21.98 26.13
C ALA A 231 11.94 20.69 26.94
N THR A 232 10.79 20.46 27.56
CA THR A 232 10.46 19.23 28.28
C THR A 232 10.43 18.04 27.32
N LEU A 233 9.81 18.18 26.14
CA LEU A 233 9.80 17.13 25.11
C LEU A 233 11.21 16.81 24.61
N GLN A 234 12.06 17.80 24.38
CA GLN A 234 13.47 17.60 23.99
C GLN A 234 14.25 16.84 25.06
N LYS A 235 14.03 17.16 26.33
CA LYS A 235 14.65 16.49 27.46
C LYS A 235 14.19 15.04 27.56
N MET A 236 12.90 14.75 27.39
CA MET A 236 12.35 13.39 27.36
C MET A 236 12.92 12.58 26.18
N LEU A 237 13.15 13.21 25.04
CA LEU A 237 13.78 12.56 23.88
C LEU A 237 15.26 12.23 24.13
N ALA A 238 15.98 13.07 24.88
CA ALA A 238 17.39 12.88 25.19
C ALA A 238 17.62 11.88 26.33
N ASP A 239 16.84 11.99 27.40
CA ASP A 239 17.03 11.24 28.65
C ASP A 239 16.21 9.93 28.68
N GLY A 240 15.34 9.73 27.70
CA GLY A 240 14.34 8.64 27.69
C GLY A 240 13.04 9.03 28.40
N PHE A 241 11.96 8.33 28.03
CA PHE A 241 10.65 8.56 28.64
C PHE A 241 10.60 7.95 30.04
N PRO A 242 10.03 8.62 31.02
CA PRO A 242 9.83 8.03 32.32
C PRO A 242 8.94 6.79 32.21
N ALA A 243 9.30 5.71 32.88
CA ALA A 243 8.46 4.52 32.94
C ALA A 243 7.07 4.95 33.43
N ALA A 244 6.03 4.62 32.65
CA ALA A 244 4.67 4.92 33.05
C ALA A 244 4.41 4.22 34.38
N VAL A 245 4.08 4.99 35.40
CA VAL A 245 3.56 4.44 36.64
C VAL A 245 2.16 3.96 36.30
N CYS A 246 2.02 2.63 36.08
CA CYS A 246 0.70 2.03 35.97
C CYS A 246 -0.06 2.35 37.26
N ALA A 247 -1.02 3.25 37.18
CA ALA A 247 -2.03 3.36 38.19
C ALA A 247 -2.80 2.02 38.21
N ARG A 248 -2.66 1.29 39.30
CA ARG A 248 -3.40 0.06 39.57
C ARG A 248 -4.87 0.36 39.75
#